data_f976084fa267c89371db0a36886624e2
#
_entry.id   f976084fa267c89371db0a36886624e2
#
_cell.length_a   1.000
_cell.length_b   1.000
_cell.length_c   1.000
_cell.angle_alpha   90.00
_cell.angle_beta   90.00
_cell.angle_gamma   90.00
#
_symmetry.space_group_name_H-M   'P 1'
#
loop_
_entity.id
_entity.type
_entity.pdbx_description
1 polymer ?
#
loop_
_entity_poly.entity_id
_entity_poly.type
_entity_poly.pdbx_seq_one_letter_code
_entity_poly.pdbx_strand_id
1 'polypeptide(L)'
;MGSYSFKSSGKTTEQQLVELVTNSPVPIGIKTPLRLGTEEGIFGMHYSLPDQIHDNLRNLLLTNWGEHLGIYDFGANLRPLMSDFTTQDDFDAQTVERINKAVGRWLPFVSLEDFISNVDRTENKNTVVINITVTYTIPALNTGKRALQVTLYAM
;
A
#
# COMPACT_ATOMS: atom_id res chain seq x y z
N MET A 1 28.07 24.89 18.35
CA MET A 1 27.57 23.51 18.23
C MET A 1 27.58 23.11 16.77
N GLY A 2 28.35 22.08 16.39
CA GLY A 2 28.37 21.60 15.01
C GLY A 2 27.08 20.85 14.70
N SER A 3 26.40 21.26 13.64
CA SER A 3 25.24 20.53 13.11
C SER A 3 25.77 19.40 12.22
N TYR A 4 25.43 18.18 12.56
CA TYR A 4 25.73 17.02 11.74
C TYR A 4 24.53 16.75 10.81
N SER A 5 24.77 16.76 9.50
CA SER A 5 23.78 16.34 8.53
C SER A 5 24.13 14.98 7.96
N PHE A 6 23.14 14.07 7.89
CA PHE A 6 23.32 12.80 7.19
C PHE A 6 23.32 13.06 5.68
N LYS A 7 24.40 12.68 5.00
CA LYS A 7 24.45 12.72 3.53
C LYS A 7 23.77 11.49 2.98
N SER A 8 22.84 11.68 2.04
CA SER A 8 22.34 10.54 1.27
C SER A 8 23.49 9.96 0.42
N SER A 9 23.73 8.65 0.53
CA SER A 9 24.74 7.99 -0.29
C SER A 9 24.38 8.10 -1.77
N GLY A 10 25.33 8.54 -2.60
CA GLY A 10 25.15 8.62 -4.05
C GLY A 10 24.95 10.00 -4.64
N LYS A 11 24.85 11.07 -3.82
CA LYS A 11 24.79 12.45 -4.34
C LYS A 11 26.09 13.18 -4.09
N THR A 12 26.56 13.94 -5.09
CA THR A 12 27.71 14.82 -4.94
C THR A 12 27.37 16.05 -4.10
N THR A 13 28.38 16.71 -3.51
CA THR A 13 28.16 17.91 -2.69
C THR A 13 27.50 19.05 -3.51
N GLU A 14 27.80 19.14 -4.79
CA GLU A 14 27.21 20.11 -5.71
C GLU A 14 25.72 19.84 -5.97
N GLN A 15 25.34 18.57 -6.15
CA GLN A 15 23.94 18.17 -6.30
C GLN A 15 23.14 18.45 -5.03
N GLN A 16 23.74 18.27 -3.86
CA GLN A 16 23.10 18.60 -2.59
C GLN A 16 22.88 20.10 -2.40
N LEU A 17 23.84 20.92 -2.85
CA LEU A 17 23.72 22.38 -2.81
C LEU A 17 22.67 22.90 -3.80
N VAL A 18 22.60 22.35 -4.98
CA VAL A 18 21.57 22.71 -5.99
C VAL A 18 20.18 22.34 -5.48
N GLU A 19 20.00 21.20 -4.82
CA GLU A 19 18.72 20.80 -4.23
C GLU A 19 18.29 21.73 -3.09
N LEU A 20 19.21 22.16 -2.25
CA LEU A 20 18.93 23.13 -1.18
C LEU A 20 18.47 24.48 -1.73
N VAL A 21 19.00 24.89 -2.89
CA VAL A 21 18.67 26.15 -3.53
C VAL A 21 17.38 26.06 -4.36
N THR A 22 17.06 24.89 -4.92
CA THR A 22 15.94 24.74 -5.87
C THR A 22 14.61 24.48 -5.18
N ASN A 23 14.54 24.38 -3.86
CA ASN A 23 13.28 24.10 -3.11
C ASN A 23 12.59 22.81 -3.61
N SER A 24 13.35 21.83 -4.08
CA SER A 24 12.83 20.56 -4.56
C SER A 24 12.15 19.79 -3.42
N PRO A 25 10.95 19.25 -3.62
CA PRO A 25 10.27 18.50 -2.60
C PRO A 25 11.11 17.28 -2.18
N VAL A 26 11.22 17.06 -0.87
CA VAL A 26 11.97 15.92 -0.33
C VAL A 26 11.17 14.65 -0.58
N PRO A 27 11.76 13.60 -1.19
CA PRO A 27 11.08 12.34 -1.39
C PRO A 27 10.78 11.65 -0.04
N ILE A 28 9.58 11.16 0.12
CA ILE A 28 9.08 10.54 1.35
C ILE A 28 9.23 9.02 1.31
N GLY A 29 9.06 8.41 0.12
CA GLY A 29 9.14 6.99 -0.04
C GLY A 29 9.19 6.54 -1.49
N ILE A 30 9.36 5.26 -1.70
CA ILE A 30 9.46 4.63 -3.02
C ILE A 30 8.07 4.21 -3.49
N LYS A 31 7.74 4.50 -4.75
CA LYS A 31 6.49 4.06 -5.39
C LYS A 31 6.46 2.54 -5.58
N THR A 32 5.32 1.95 -5.31
CA THR A 32 5.06 0.54 -5.60
C THR A 32 3.91 0.38 -6.61
N PRO A 33 4.03 -0.53 -7.59
CA PRO A 33 5.19 -1.38 -7.91
C PRO A 33 6.42 -0.57 -8.30
N LEU A 34 7.61 -1.14 -8.05
CA LEU A 34 8.89 -0.49 -8.36
C LEU A 34 8.95 -0.07 -9.84
N ARG A 35 9.26 1.20 -10.06
CA ARG A 35 9.48 1.77 -11.39
C ARG A 35 10.76 2.58 -11.38
N LEU A 36 11.43 2.64 -12.52
CA LEU A 36 12.59 3.50 -12.68
C LEU A 36 12.15 4.97 -12.59
N GLY A 37 12.94 5.76 -11.88
CA GLY A 37 12.78 7.21 -11.82
C GLY A 37 13.22 7.86 -13.12
N THR A 38 12.59 8.95 -13.50
CA THR A 38 12.90 9.67 -14.74
C THR A 38 13.94 10.77 -14.54
N GLU A 39 13.96 11.46 -13.40
CA GLU A 39 14.79 12.67 -13.21
C GLU A 39 15.55 12.73 -11.88
N GLU A 40 15.08 12.04 -10.82
CA GLU A 40 15.58 12.27 -9.45
C GLU A 40 16.12 11.03 -8.73
N GLY A 41 16.47 9.99 -9.45
CA GLY A 41 17.02 8.77 -8.84
C GLY A 41 16.69 7.50 -9.61
N ILE A 42 17.19 6.37 -9.09
CA ILE A 42 16.99 5.05 -9.73
C ILE A 42 15.54 4.61 -9.66
N PHE A 43 14.80 4.99 -8.60
CA PHE A 43 13.41 4.58 -8.38
C PHE A 43 12.47 5.78 -8.40
N GLY A 44 11.25 5.56 -8.88
CA GLY A 44 10.16 6.52 -8.75
C GLY A 44 9.83 6.78 -7.27
N MET A 45 9.76 8.04 -6.86
CA MET A 45 9.57 8.46 -5.48
C MET A 45 8.21 9.11 -5.25
N HIS A 46 7.69 8.96 -4.03
CA HIS A 46 6.55 9.73 -3.54
C HIS A 46 7.01 11.02 -2.88
N TYR A 47 6.32 12.10 -3.20
CA TYR A 47 6.49 13.42 -2.58
C TYR A 47 5.27 13.86 -1.76
N SER A 48 4.19 13.09 -1.85
CA SER A 48 2.92 13.34 -1.18
C SER A 48 2.68 12.23 -0.14
N LEU A 49 2.46 12.61 1.12
CA LEU A 49 2.19 11.65 2.18
C LEU A 49 0.92 10.82 1.96
N PRO A 50 -0.21 11.40 1.47
CA PRO A 50 -1.38 10.61 1.12
C PRO A 50 -1.12 9.52 0.08
N ASP A 51 -0.24 9.77 -0.89
CA ASP A 51 0.08 8.79 -1.93
C ASP A 51 1.00 7.68 -1.40
N GLN A 52 1.92 8.03 -0.51
CA GLN A 52 2.73 7.03 0.20
C GLN A 52 1.87 6.13 1.08
N ILE A 53 0.89 6.70 1.80
CA ILE A 53 -0.05 5.93 2.63
C ILE A 53 -0.92 5.02 1.75
N HIS A 54 -1.33 5.48 0.58
CA HIS A 54 -2.07 4.67 -0.39
C HIS A 54 -1.30 3.41 -0.80
N ASP A 55 -0.03 3.57 -1.16
CA ASP A 55 0.84 2.44 -1.51
C ASP A 55 1.11 1.53 -0.30
N ASN A 56 1.30 2.10 0.89
CA ASN A 56 1.48 1.32 2.12
C ASN A 56 0.24 0.48 2.43
N LEU A 57 -0.97 1.05 2.30
CA LEU A 57 -2.21 0.32 2.48
C LEU A 57 -2.35 -0.79 1.44
N ARG A 58 -2.04 -0.51 0.18
CA ARG A 58 -2.04 -1.52 -0.88
C ARG A 58 -1.09 -2.67 -0.57
N ASN A 59 0.13 -2.36 -0.17
CA ASN A 59 1.13 -3.37 0.19
C ASN A 59 0.66 -4.20 1.40
N LEU A 60 0.06 -3.56 2.41
CA LEU A 60 -0.50 -4.24 3.57
C LEU A 60 -1.61 -5.24 3.18
N LEU A 61 -2.51 -4.86 2.27
CA LEU A 61 -3.60 -5.73 1.82
C LEU A 61 -3.11 -6.89 0.94
N LEU A 62 -2.07 -6.66 0.14
CA LEU A 62 -1.51 -7.68 -0.76
C LEU A 62 -0.55 -8.65 -0.08
N THR A 63 -0.02 -8.32 1.10
CA THR A 63 0.94 -9.15 1.82
C THR A 63 0.23 -10.20 2.66
N ASN A 64 0.70 -11.45 2.55
CA ASN A 64 0.25 -12.55 3.40
C ASN A 64 1.22 -12.79 4.55
N TRP A 65 0.73 -13.41 5.61
CA TRP A 65 1.58 -13.75 6.75
C TRP A 65 2.74 -14.66 6.32
N GLY A 66 3.92 -14.37 6.83
CA GLY A 66 5.15 -15.06 6.48
C GLY A 66 5.87 -14.53 5.25
N GLU A 67 5.25 -13.65 4.43
CA GLU A 67 5.92 -13.07 3.26
C GLU A 67 6.86 -11.91 3.62
N HIS A 68 6.62 -11.24 4.76
CA HIS A 68 7.47 -10.14 5.20
C HIS A 68 8.61 -10.63 6.09
N LEU A 69 9.85 -10.41 5.64
CA LEU A 69 11.04 -10.83 6.38
C LEU A 69 11.14 -10.11 7.74
N GLY A 70 11.23 -10.89 8.80
CA GLY A 70 11.37 -10.38 10.18
C GLY A 70 10.08 -10.00 10.89
N ILE A 71 8.95 -9.86 10.18
CA ILE A 71 7.64 -9.55 10.76
C ILE A 71 6.61 -10.53 10.19
N TYR A 72 6.48 -11.68 10.81
CA TYR A 72 5.69 -12.81 10.32
C TYR A 72 4.21 -12.53 10.16
N ASP A 73 3.66 -11.67 11.00
CA ASP A 73 2.23 -11.35 11.06
C ASP A 73 1.89 -10.02 10.36
N PHE A 74 2.81 -9.49 9.56
CA PHE A 74 2.53 -8.33 8.71
C PHE A 74 1.63 -8.72 7.53
N GLY A 75 0.61 -7.90 7.25
CA GLY A 75 -0.30 -8.09 6.14
C GLY A 75 -1.70 -8.50 6.54
N ALA A 76 -2.65 -8.34 5.61
CA ALA A 76 -4.04 -8.72 5.80
C ALA A 76 -4.31 -10.23 5.60
N ASN A 77 -3.36 -10.96 5.01
CA ASN A 77 -3.44 -12.41 4.79
C ASN A 77 -4.71 -12.83 4.06
N LEU A 78 -5.03 -12.18 2.96
CA LEU A 78 -6.29 -12.40 2.22
C LEU A 78 -6.25 -13.64 1.33
N ARG A 79 -5.06 -14.05 0.85
CA ARG A 79 -4.91 -15.15 -0.09
C ARG A 79 -5.47 -16.50 0.41
N PRO A 80 -5.30 -16.90 1.68
CA PRO A 80 -5.89 -18.13 2.19
C PRO A 80 -7.43 -18.16 2.12
N LEU A 81 -8.10 -17.00 2.21
CA LEU A 81 -9.55 -16.92 2.08
C LEU A 81 -10.05 -17.35 0.70
N MET A 82 -9.21 -17.23 -0.32
CA MET A 82 -9.54 -17.66 -1.68
C MET A 82 -9.63 -19.19 -1.78
N SER A 83 -8.85 -19.93 -0.99
CA SER A 83 -8.88 -21.39 -0.97
C SER A 83 -10.10 -21.92 -0.22
N ASP A 84 -10.59 -21.18 0.76
CA ASP A 84 -11.73 -21.55 1.61
C ASP A 84 -13.05 -20.90 1.15
N PHE A 85 -13.05 -20.35 -0.07
CA PHE A 85 -14.21 -19.63 -0.63
C PHE A 85 -15.41 -20.56 -0.80
N THR A 86 -16.41 -20.41 0.07
CA THR A 86 -17.66 -21.19 0.06
C THR A 86 -18.81 -20.33 -0.45
N THR A 87 -19.05 -19.20 0.20
CA THR A 87 -20.08 -18.23 -0.17
C THR A 87 -19.47 -16.82 -0.21
N GLN A 88 -20.09 -15.92 -0.97
CA GLN A 88 -19.60 -14.53 -1.06
C GLN A 88 -19.77 -13.80 0.28
N ASP A 89 -20.89 -14.01 0.96
CA ASP A 89 -21.16 -13.32 2.23
C ASP A 89 -20.16 -13.71 3.31
N ASP A 90 -19.78 -15.00 3.41
CA ASP A 90 -18.78 -15.48 4.35
C ASP A 90 -17.39 -14.94 4.02
N PHE A 91 -17.07 -14.89 2.73
CA PHE A 91 -15.80 -14.32 2.27
C PHE A 91 -15.69 -12.83 2.62
N ASP A 92 -16.75 -12.07 2.36
CA ASP A 92 -16.79 -10.64 2.63
C ASP A 92 -16.64 -10.35 4.12
N ALA A 93 -17.36 -11.08 4.97
CA ALA A 93 -17.27 -10.92 6.42
C ALA A 93 -15.85 -11.19 6.94
N GLN A 94 -15.23 -12.29 6.53
CA GLN A 94 -13.86 -12.64 6.92
C GLN A 94 -12.83 -11.65 6.34
N THR A 95 -13.03 -11.18 5.11
CA THR A 95 -12.14 -10.22 4.46
C THR A 95 -12.18 -8.89 5.20
N VAL A 96 -13.36 -8.38 5.53
CA VAL A 96 -13.54 -7.14 6.29
C VAL A 96 -12.89 -7.25 7.67
N GLU A 97 -13.06 -8.37 8.36
CA GLU A 97 -12.44 -8.60 9.67
C GLU A 97 -10.91 -8.56 9.58
N ARG A 98 -10.33 -9.28 8.61
CA ARG A 98 -8.87 -9.31 8.41
C ARG A 98 -8.30 -7.96 8.04
N ILE A 99 -8.97 -7.22 7.14
CA ILE A 99 -8.57 -5.86 6.75
C ILE A 99 -8.61 -4.92 7.94
N ASN A 100 -9.70 -4.92 8.71
CA ASN A 100 -9.84 -4.08 9.90
C ASN A 100 -8.74 -4.37 10.94
N LYS A 101 -8.46 -5.65 11.18
CA LYS A 101 -7.40 -6.09 12.11
C LYS A 101 -6.01 -5.64 11.63
N ALA A 102 -5.71 -5.80 10.34
CA ALA A 102 -4.42 -5.42 9.77
C ALA A 102 -4.24 -3.90 9.79
N VAL A 103 -5.24 -3.14 9.34
CA VAL A 103 -5.19 -1.67 9.31
C VAL A 103 -5.13 -1.10 10.72
N GLY A 104 -5.96 -1.58 11.65
CA GLY A 104 -5.94 -1.13 13.03
C GLY A 104 -4.59 -1.35 13.74
N ARG A 105 -3.85 -2.40 13.34
CA ARG A 105 -2.53 -2.68 13.90
C ARG A 105 -1.40 -1.91 13.23
N TRP A 106 -1.37 -1.85 11.89
CA TRP A 106 -0.22 -1.38 11.13
C TRP A 106 -0.38 0.04 10.59
N LEU A 107 -1.63 0.48 10.36
CA LEU A 107 -1.96 1.81 9.86
C LEU A 107 -3.09 2.46 10.68
N PRO A 108 -2.94 2.62 12.01
CA PRO A 108 -4.02 3.05 12.90
C PRO A 108 -4.55 4.47 12.62
N PHE A 109 -3.83 5.24 11.81
CA PHE A 109 -4.23 6.60 11.38
C PHE A 109 -5.10 6.58 10.09
N VAL A 110 -5.34 5.41 9.51
CA VAL A 110 -6.24 5.22 8.36
C VAL A 110 -7.60 4.80 8.88
N SER A 111 -8.66 5.51 8.49
CA SER A 111 -10.04 5.16 8.79
C SER A 111 -10.67 4.48 7.58
N LEU A 112 -11.11 3.25 7.75
CA LEU A 112 -11.85 2.51 6.73
C LEU A 112 -13.31 2.93 6.78
N GLU A 113 -13.93 3.16 5.60
CA GLU A 113 -15.30 3.63 5.50
C GLU A 113 -16.23 2.64 4.81
N ASP A 114 -15.80 2.10 3.69
CA ASP A 114 -16.63 1.22 2.88
C ASP A 114 -15.83 0.08 2.25
N PHE A 115 -16.52 -1.03 2.00
CA PHE A 115 -15.96 -2.24 1.41
C PHE A 115 -16.92 -2.78 0.37
N ILE A 116 -16.42 -3.03 -0.83
CA ILE A 116 -17.18 -3.64 -1.93
C ILE A 116 -16.35 -4.76 -2.52
N SER A 117 -16.91 -5.94 -2.64
CA SER A 117 -16.32 -7.06 -3.37
C SER A 117 -17.12 -7.40 -4.61
N ASN A 118 -16.45 -7.70 -5.71
CA ASN A 118 -17.04 -8.21 -6.93
C ASN A 118 -16.33 -9.49 -7.33
N VAL A 119 -17.09 -10.57 -7.48
CA VAL A 119 -16.59 -11.87 -7.90
C VAL A 119 -16.84 -12.06 -9.38
N ASP A 120 -15.77 -12.06 -10.17
CA ASP A 120 -15.82 -12.36 -11.60
C ASP A 120 -15.43 -13.83 -11.83
N ARG A 121 -16.44 -14.63 -12.21
CA ARG A 121 -16.23 -16.01 -12.64
C ARG A 121 -16.13 -16.04 -14.17
N THR A 122 -14.94 -16.17 -14.69
CA THR A 122 -14.75 -16.34 -16.13
C THR A 122 -15.12 -17.78 -16.50
N GLU A 123 -16.18 -17.97 -17.27
CA GLU A 123 -16.78 -19.27 -17.61
C GLU A 123 -15.81 -20.26 -18.28
N ASN A 124 -14.68 -19.82 -18.81
CA ASN A 124 -13.71 -20.63 -19.55
C ASN A 124 -12.36 -20.86 -18.86
N LYS A 125 -12.18 -20.40 -17.62
CA LYS A 125 -10.95 -20.63 -16.84
C LYS A 125 -11.35 -21.03 -15.43
N ASN A 126 -10.70 -22.09 -14.92
CA ASN A 126 -10.80 -22.48 -13.49
C ASN A 126 -10.22 -21.42 -12.53
N THR A 127 -10.30 -20.16 -12.92
CA THR A 127 -9.75 -19.04 -12.16
C THR A 127 -10.89 -18.15 -11.72
N VAL A 128 -11.06 -17.98 -10.42
CA VAL A 128 -11.98 -16.99 -9.84
C VAL A 128 -11.19 -15.73 -9.55
N VAL A 129 -11.68 -14.62 -10.06
CA VAL A 129 -11.09 -13.29 -9.81
C VAL A 129 -12.01 -12.52 -8.88
N ILE A 130 -11.48 -12.09 -7.75
CA ILE A 130 -12.22 -11.25 -6.79
C ILE A 130 -11.59 -9.87 -6.76
N ASN A 131 -12.37 -8.87 -7.13
CA ASN A 131 -12.00 -7.47 -7.05
C ASN A 131 -12.54 -6.88 -5.76
N ILE A 132 -11.65 -6.43 -4.89
CA ILE A 132 -11.97 -5.79 -3.62
C ILE A 132 -11.71 -4.30 -3.78
N THR A 133 -12.70 -3.48 -3.47
CA THR A 133 -12.55 -2.02 -3.39
C THR A 133 -12.77 -1.59 -1.95
N VAL A 134 -11.76 -0.95 -1.38
CA VAL A 134 -11.79 -0.40 -0.02
C VAL A 134 -11.75 1.11 -0.10
N THR A 135 -12.75 1.77 0.47
CA THR A 135 -12.79 3.22 0.61
C THR A 135 -12.29 3.61 1.99
N TYR A 136 -11.39 4.58 2.05
CA TYR A 136 -10.76 5.01 3.28
C TYR A 136 -10.51 6.52 3.30
N THR A 137 -10.30 7.06 4.50
CA THR A 137 -9.88 8.43 4.74
C THR A 137 -8.65 8.46 5.66
N ILE A 138 -7.95 9.59 5.64
CA ILE A 138 -6.83 9.85 6.55
C ILE A 138 -7.17 11.13 7.33
N PRO A 139 -7.85 11.00 8.49
CA PRO A 139 -8.37 12.16 9.22
C PRO A 139 -7.29 13.19 9.58
N ALA A 140 -6.09 12.72 9.93
CA ALA A 140 -4.96 13.60 10.30
C ALA A 140 -4.48 14.50 9.18
N LEU A 141 -4.72 14.13 7.92
CA LEU A 141 -4.30 14.88 6.75
C LEU A 141 -5.44 15.67 6.10
N ASN A 142 -6.65 15.57 6.67
CA ASN A 142 -7.86 16.20 6.14
C ASN A 142 -8.06 15.93 4.64
N THR A 143 -7.65 14.75 4.17
CA THR A 143 -7.82 14.30 2.79
C THR A 143 -9.23 13.80 2.58
N GLY A 144 -9.79 14.06 1.39
CA GLY A 144 -11.06 13.47 1.00
C GLY A 144 -11.01 11.93 0.95
N LYS A 145 -12.18 11.31 0.74
CA LYS A 145 -12.30 9.85 0.56
C LYS A 145 -11.45 9.38 -0.61
N ARG A 146 -10.71 8.31 -0.39
CA ARG A 146 -9.89 7.65 -1.41
C ARG A 146 -10.32 6.19 -1.52
N ALA A 147 -10.30 5.65 -2.72
CA ALA A 147 -10.59 4.24 -2.98
C ALA A 147 -9.32 3.50 -3.40
N LEU A 148 -9.15 2.30 -2.88
CA LEU A 148 -8.10 1.37 -3.26
C LEU A 148 -8.74 0.11 -3.78
N GLN A 149 -8.37 -0.29 -5.00
CA GLN A 149 -8.79 -1.55 -5.59
C GLN A 149 -7.65 -2.58 -5.52
N VAL A 150 -8.00 -3.77 -5.06
CA VAL A 150 -7.11 -4.93 -5.00
C VAL A 150 -7.78 -6.10 -5.71
N THR A 151 -7.03 -6.81 -6.55
CA THR A 151 -7.50 -7.99 -7.26
C THR A 151 -6.84 -9.23 -6.71
N LEU A 152 -7.65 -10.20 -6.30
CA LEU A 152 -7.20 -11.53 -5.83
C LEU A 152 -7.54 -12.58 -6.89
N TYR A 153 -6.64 -13.54 -7.06
CA TYR A 153 -6.80 -14.65 -8.01
C TYR A 153 -6.81 -15.97 -7.25
N ALA A 154 -7.91 -16.76 -7.40
CA ALA A 154 -7.97 -18.15 -6.99
C ALA A 154 -7.76 -19.03 -8.22
N MET A 155 -6.83 -19.97 -8.11
CA MET A 155 -6.55 -20.98 -9.13
C MET A 155 -6.95 -22.36 -8.60
#